data_400815d82153bdc7094ee4f57772e539
#
_entry.id   400815d82153bdc7094ee4f57772e539
#
_cell.length_a   1.000
_cell.length_b   1.000
_cell.length_c   1.000
_cell.angle_alpha   90.00
_cell.angle_beta   90.00
_cell.angle_gamma   90.00
#
_symmetry.space_group_name_H-M   'P 1'
#
loop_
_entity.id
_entity.type
_entity.pdbx_description
1 polymer ?
#
loop_
_entity_poly.entity_id
_entity_poly.type
_entity_poly.pdbx_seq_one_letter_code
_entity_poly.pdbx_strand_id
1 'polypeptide(L)'
;MGFKKRLAVAFCILLIVPVMLIGVTTAVIFGYQHEVVGHGHVNTDEGEMYYIIKDSDSVATRLQMPVMQTAVFLGLIILLTALILVMWLYGSLIKPLNVLRMATRNMKEGNLDFSISGDPDDELGQLCEEFEEMRLRLKEQIDARMKYEQDTVELISNISHDLKTPLTAIKGYTEGILDGVADTPEKQTKYLRTIYTKALDMTVLVDELGFYSKIDSNIVPYNFERLNVNAYFRDCVDDLSLDMEVKGITLQYISGVTEDTAVRADSEQLRRVVNNITGNAVKYMDKPSGSVTIRTALQDDMVRVDIEDTGAGIAPEDLEHIFERFYRADSSRSTKKGGSGLGLAIAHKIIADHGGTITAASVVGAGSCFTFTVPVYSEPTVSYCEIEDAEYSAVVPKQE
;
A
#
# COMPACT_ATOMS: atom_id res chain seq x y z
N MET A 1 -23.65 1.81 23.12
CA MET A 1 -24.95 1.09 23.00
C MET A 1 -25.35 1.19 21.54
N GLY A 2 -25.45 0.06 20.80
CA GLY A 2 -25.68 0.05 19.36
C GLY A 2 -26.99 0.73 18.94
N PHE A 3 -27.04 1.23 17.71
CA PHE A 3 -28.17 1.98 17.12
C PHE A 3 -29.52 1.29 17.34
N LYS A 4 -29.61 -0.03 17.08
CA LYS A 4 -30.85 -0.83 17.30
C LYS A 4 -31.36 -0.77 18.73
N LYS A 5 -30.45 -0.81 19.71
CA LYS A 5 -30.81 -0.72 21.13
C LYS A 5 -31.25 0.71 21.51
N ARG A 6 -30.57 1.73 20.97
CA ARG A 6 -30.93 3.15 21.18
C ARG A 6 -32.30 3.45 20.58
N LEU A 7 -32.58 2.96 19.37
CA LEU A 7 -33.87 3.14 18.71
C LEU A 7 -35.00 2.42 19.46
N ALA A 8 -34.75 1.19 19.95
CA ALA A 8 -35.72 0.45 20.73
C ALA A 8 -36.05 1.15 22.05
N VAL A 9 -35.03 1.69 22.76
CA VAL A 9 -35.21 2.47 23.99
C VAL A 9 -36.00 3.73 23.75
N ALA A 10 -35.67 4.49 22.69
CA ALA A 10 -36.43 5.71 22.33
C ALA A 10 -37.89 5.41 21.98
N PHE A 11 -38.13 4.32 21.24
CA PHE A 11 -39.48 3.84 20.92
C PHE A 11 -40.27 3.41 22.16
N CYS A 12 -39.61 2.68 23.08
CA CYS A 12 -40.20 2.30 24.36
C CYS A 12 -40.57 3.52 25.22
N ILE A 13 -39.66 4.51 25.32
CA ILE A 13 -39.94 5.74 26.06
C ILE A 13 -41.11 6.50 25.43
N LEU A 14 -41.15 6.63 24.09
CA LEU A 14 -42.24 7.29 23.39
C LEU A 14 -43.61 6.63 23.60
N LEU A 15 -43.63 5.31 23.78
CA LEU A 15 -44.88 4.53 23.96
C LEU A 15 -45.25 4.42 25.43
N ILE A 16 -44.30 4.20 26.34
CA ILE A 16 -44.57 3.97 27.74
C ILE A 16 -44.90 5.25 28.49
N VAL A 17 -44.21 6.38 28.22
CA VAL A 17 -44.41 7.62 28.93
C VAL A 17 -45.80 8.18 28.76
N PRO A 18 -46.38 8.29 27.56
CA PRO A 18 -47.77 8.73 27.39
C PRO A 18 -48.81 7.78 28.04
N VAL A 19 -48.58 6.46 27.92
CA VAL A 19 -49.49 5.46 28.50
C VAL A 19 -49.50 5.52 30.04
N MET A 20 -48.32 5.62 30.67
CA MET A 20 -48.22 5.82 32.11
C MET A 20 -48.87 7.13 32.58
N LEU A 21 -48.70 8.21 31.83
CA LEU A 21 -49.32 9.50 32.14
C LEU A 21 -50.84 9.48 32.01
N ILE A 22 -51.39 8.81 30.97
CA ILE A 22 -52.83 8.57 30.85
C ILE A 22 -53.32 7.75 32.04
N GLY A 23 -52.61 6.73 32.45
CA GLY A 23 -52.93 5.92 33.63
C GLY A 23 -52.97 6.76 34.92
N VAL A 24 -51.97 7.61 35.16
CA VAL A 24 -51.91 8.48 36.31
C VAL A 24 -53.03 9.51 36.28
N THR A 25 -53.29 10.15 35.17
CA THR A 25 -54.37 11.16 35.04
C THR A 25 -55.75 10.54 35.25
N THR A 26 -55.98 9.34 34.73
CA THR A 26 -57.26 8.59 34.96
C THR A 26 -57.41 8.22 36.44
N ALA A 27 -56.32 7.77 37.11
CA ALA A 27 -56.36 7.45 38.54
C ALA A 27 -56.63 8.66 39.42
N VAL A 28 -56.04 9.83 39.09
CA VAL A 28 -56.28 11.08 39.79
C VAL A 28 -57.73 11.52 39.60
N ILE A 29 -58.28 11.48 38.36
CA ILE A 29 -59.68 11.85 38.08
C ILE A 29 -60.62 10.90 38.84
N PHE A 30 -60.35 9.61 38.88
CA PHE A 30 -61.16 8.63 39.59
C PHE A 30 -61.11 8.80 41.10
N GLY A 31 -59.94 9.13 41.68
CA GLY A 31 -59.76 9.49 43.09
C GLY A 31 -60.59 10.69 43.50
N TYR A 32 -60.61 11.75 42.66
CA TYR A 32 -61.44 12.94 42.89
C TYR A 32 -62.94 12.64 42.84
N GLN A 33 -63.39 11.72 41.98
CA GLN A 33 -64.82 11.32 41.92
C GLN A 33 -65.26 10.61 43.17
N HIS A 34 -64.38 9.86 43.86
CA HIS A 34 -64.72 9.12 45.06
C HIS A 34 -64.86 10.03 46.29
N GLU A 35 -64.15 11.18 46.32
CA GLU A 35 -64.17 12.09 47.44
C GLU A 35 -65.39 13.05 47.43
N VAL A 36 -66.09 13.18 46.29
CA VAL A 36 -67.18 14.13 46.10
C VAL A 36 -68.55 13.49 46.46
N VAL A 37 -68.64 12.20 46.74
CA VAL A 37 -69.85 11.56 47.23
C VAL A 37 -70.00 11.75 48.74
N GLY A 38 -70.54 12.88 49.11
CA GLY A 38 -70.87 13.16 50.53
C GLY A 38 -72.04 12.32 50.99
N HIS A 39 -71.91 11.71 52.12
CA HIS A 39 -72.98 11.02 52.79
C HIS A 39 -73.65 11.99 53.77
N GLY A 40 -74.87 12.41 53.49
CA GLY A 40 -75.65 13.20 54.45
C GLY A 40 -76.53 12.37 55.35
N HIS A 41 -76.41 12.57 56.66
CA HIS A 41 -77.30 11.99 57.66
C HIS A 41 -78.39 13.00 58.01
N VAL A 42 -79.65 12.61 57.88
CA VAL A 42 -80.76 13.38 58.40
C VAL A 42 -81.53 12.50 59.34
N ASN A 43 -81.65 12.98 60.60
CA ASN A 43 -82.44 12.33 61.64
C ASN A 43 -83.86 12.82 61.55
N THR A 44 -84.83 11.93 61.24
CA THR A 44 -86.25 12.24 61.22
C THR A 44 -86.90 11.36 62.31
N ASP A 45 -88.03 11.87 62.91
CA ASP A 45 -88.76 11.20 63.95
C ASP A 45 -89.26 9.78 63.59
N GLU A 46 -89.13 9.36 62.32
CA GLU A 46 -89.66 8.05 61.82
C GLU A 46 -88.48 7.08 61.40
N GLY A 47 -87.19 7.38 61.64
CA GLY A 47 -86.08 6.47 61.32
C GLY A 47 -84.99 7.18 60.53
N GLU A 48 -83.80 6.52 60.53
CA GLU A 48 -82.64 7.00 59.79
C GLU A 48 -82.82 6.74 58.26
N MET A 49 -82.94 7.85 57.50
CA MET A 49 -82.93 7.75 56.05
C MET A 49 -81.66 8.27 55.46
N TYR A 50 -81.00 7.43 54.72
CA TYR A 50 -79.76 7.77 54.00
C TYR A 50 -80.13 8.28 52.59
N TYR A 51 -79.70 9.47 52.22
CA TYR A 51 -79.83 9.93 50.83
C TYR A 51 -78.51 10.45 50.33
N ILE A 52 -78.27 10.15 49.08
CA ILE A 52 -77.06 10.62 48.37
C ILE A 52 -77.45 11.96 47.70
N ILE A 53 -76.91 13.05 48.18
CA ILE A 53 -77.07 14.34 47.49
C ILE A 53 -76.10 14.34 46.28
N LYS A 54 -76.66 14.07 45.15
CA LYS A 54 -75.92 14.20 43.91
C LYS A 54 -76.18 15.61 43.32
N ASP A 55 -75.40 16.59 43.76
CA ASP A 55 -75.42 17.92 43.18
C ASP A 55 -74.59 17.88 41.89
N SER A 56 -75.28 17.58 40.75
CA SER A 56 -74.63 17.33 39.46
C SER A 56 -73.96 18.57 38.89
N ASP A 57 -74.42 19.74 39.20
CA ASP A 57 -73.87 20.99 38.66
C ASP A 57 -72.62 21.43 39.38
N SER A 58 -72.55 21.22 40.70
CA SER A 58 -71.35 21.53 41.51
C SER A 58 -70.19 20.54 41.21
N VAL A 59 -70.49 19.26 40.92
CA VAL A 59 -69.53 18.23 40.58
C VAL A 59 -68.93 18.47 39.18
N ALA A 60 -69.81 18.85 38.22
CA ALA A 60 -69.32 19.15 36.85
C ALA A 60 -68.35 20.33 36.81
N THR A 61 -68.64 21.39 37.57
CA THR A 61 -67.76 22.57 37.64
C THR A 61 -66.46 22.34 38.40
N ARG A 62 -66.48 21.50 39.45
CA ARG A 62 -65.28 21.13 40.21
C ARG A 62 -64.34 20.21 39.46
N LEU A 63 -64.86 19.35 38.55
CA LEU A 63 -64.05 18.45 37.74
C LEU A 63 -63.46 19.11 36.47
N GLN A 64 -64.09 20.15 35.92
CA GLN A 64 -63.64 20.83 34.72
C GLN A 64 -62.22 21.46 34.88
N MET A 65 -61.96 22.10 35.99
CA MET A 65 -60.65 22.74 36.23
C MET A 65 -59.49 21.75 36.34
N PRO A 66 -59.53 20.69 37.15
CA PRO A 66 -58.42 19.72 37.21
C PRO A 66 -58.25 18.92 35.93
N VAL A 67 -59.31 18.59 35.21
CA VAL A 67 -59.22 17.89 33.91
C VAL A 67 -58.54 18.75 32.83
N MET A 68 -58.86 20.04 32.79
CA MET A 68 -58.24 20.96 31.83
C MET A 68 -56.76 21.20 32.16
N GLN A 69 -56.39 21.33 33.45
CA GLN A 69 -55.00 21.43 33.87
C GLN A 69 -54.20 20.17 33.54
N THR A 70 -54.72 18.97 33.81
CA THR A 70 -54.06 17.71 33.49
C THR A 70 -53.89 17.51 31.98
N ALA A 71 -54.86 17.92 31.16
CA ALA A 71 -54.76 17.88 29.70
C ALA A 71 -53.65 18.80 29.18
N VAL A 72 -53.51 20.02 29.75
CA VAL A 72 -52.43 20.95 29.38
C VAL A 72 -51.07 20.39 29.76
N PHE A 73 -50.90 19.83 30.98
CA PHE A 73 -49.63 19.19 31.41
C PHE A 73 -49.26 18.00 30.55
N LEU A 74 -50.25 17.15 30.17
CA LEU A 74 -50.05 16.02 29.28
C LEU A 74 -49.57 16.48 27.90
N GLY A 75 -50.22 17.51 27.34
CA GLY A 75 -49.81 18.12 26.08
C GLY A 75 -48.40 18.66 26.10
N LEU A 76 -48.00 19.30 27.18
CA LEU A 76 -46.64 19.86 27.39
C LEU A 76 -45.57 18.77 27.47
N ILE A 77 -45.86 17.66 28.14
CA ILE A 77 -44.97 16.53 28.25
C ILE A 77 -44.80 15.81 26.91
N ILE A 78 -45.92 15.61 26.17
CA ILE A 78 -45.84 15.02 24.82
C ILE A 78 -45.01 15.91 23.89
N LEU A 79 -45.19 17.24 23.94
CA LEU A 79 -44.40 18.17 23.15
C LEU A 79 -42.91 18.09 23.52
N LEU A 80 -42.59 18.05 24.81
CA LEU A 80 -41.21 17.96 25.28
C LEU A 80 -40.52 16.64 24.88
N THR A 81 -41.23 15.52 25.03
CA THR A 81 -40.70 14.20 24.61
C THR A 81 -40.52 14.13 23.10
N ALA A 82 -41.40 14.70 22.30
CA ALA A 82 -41.26 14.79 20.85
C ALA A 82 -40.03 15.63 20.45
N LEU A 83 -39.80 16.75 21.14
CA LEU A 83 -38.66 17.62 20.86
C LEU A 83 -37.35 16.94 21.20
N ILE A 84 -37.27 16.26 22.32
CA ILE A 84 -36.11 15.46 22.72
C ILE A 84 -35.82 14.35 21.69
N LEU A 85 -36.88 13.66 21.22
CA LEU A 85 -36.75 12.60 20.23
C LEU A 85 -36.21 13.14 18.89
N VAL A 86 -36.76 14.28 18.42
CA VAL A 86 -36.28 14.90 17.18
C VAL A 86 -34.81 15.32 17.28
N MET A 87 -34.42 15.96 18.40
CA MET A 87 -32.99 16.30 18.62
C MET A 87 -32.09 15.07 18.64
N TRP A 88 -32.53 14.01 19.29
CA TRP A 88 -31.81 12.77 19.34
C TRP A 88 -31.67 12.11 17.96
N LEU A 89 -32.77 12.05 17.20
CA LEU A 89 -32.80 11.49 15.84
C LEU A 89 -31.89 12.28 14.89
N TYR A 90 -31.89 13.61 15.03
CA TYR A 90 -30.99 14.47 14.26
C TYR A 90 -29.52 14.16 14.53
N GLY A 91 -29.15 14.04 15.80
CA GLY A 91 -27.76 13.75 16.20
C GLY A 91 -27.32 12.33 15.82
N SER A 92 -28.21 11.34 15.96
CA SER A 92 -27.89 9.93 15.79
C SER A 92 -27.97 9.45 14.31
N LEU A 93 -28.77 10.08 13.47
CA LEU A 93 -28.97 9.64 12.07
C LEU A 93 -28.58 10.70 11.04
N ILE A 94 -29.17 11.89 11.16
CA ILE A 94 -29.06 12.90 10.09
C ILE A 94 -27.64 13.45 9.98
N LYS A 95 -26.99 13.69 11.12
CA LYS A 95 -25.63 14.23 11.15
C LYS A 95 -24.60 13.28 10.52
N PRO A 96 -24.49 11.99 10.91
CA PRO A 96 -23.58 11.04 10.26
C PRO A 96 -23.86 10.84 8.78
N LEU A 97 -25.13 10.73 8.37
CA LEU A 97 -25.51 10.60 6.96
C LEU A 97 -25.08 11.81 6.13
N ASN A 98 -25.19 13.03 6.68
CA ASN A 98 -24.69 14.22 6.00
C ASN A 98 -23.16 14.24 5.88
N VAL A 99 -22.43 13.74 6.89
CA VAL A 99 -20.97 13.58 6.82
C VAL A 99 -20.61 12.63 5.69
N LEU A 100 -21.22 11.45 5.63
CA LEU A 100 -20.99 10.47 4.55
C LEU A 100 -21.37 11.01 3.17
N ARG A 101 -22.47 11.76 3.07
CA ARG A 101 -22.89 12.42 1.83
C ARG A 101 -21.84 13.44 1.36
N MET A 102 -21.32 14.26 2.27
CA MET A 102 -20.27 15.22 1.95
C MET A 102 -18.97 14.53 1.57
N ALA A 103 -18.60 13.47 2.30
CA ALA A 103 -17.44 12.66 2.01
C ALA A 103 -17.50 12.06 0.59
N THR A 104 -18.63 11.42 0.25
CA THR A 104 -18.84 10.85 -1.09
C THR A 104 -18.78 11.92 -2.19
N ARG A 105 -19.30 13.13 -1.92
CA ARG A 105 -19.21 14.23 -2.87
C ARG A 105 -17.77 14.70 -3.07
N ASN A 106 -17.03 14.91 -1.99
CA ASN A 106 -15.62 15.31 -2.05
C ASN A 106 -14.78 14.26 -2.79
N MET A 107 -14.98 12.96 -2.50
CA MET A 107 -14.30 11.87 -3.20
C MET A 107 -14.63 11.87 -4.71
N LYS A 108 -15.88 12.12 -5.08
CA LYS A 108 -16.29 12.24 -6.49
C LYS A 108 -15.61 13.42 -7.19
N GLU A 109 -15.38 14.53 -6.50
CA GLU A 109 -14.70 15.71 -7.00
C GLU A 109 -13.16 15.57 -6.98
N GLY A 110 -12.62 14.40 -6.52
CA GLY A 110 -11.19 14.12 -6.43
C GLY A 110 -10.49 14.73 -5.21
N ASN A 111 -11.24 15.39 -4.34
CA ASN A 111 -10.68 15.89 -3.09
C ASN A 111 -10.70 14.78 -2.03
N LEU A 112 -9.52 14.30 -1.65
CA LEU A 112 -9.32 13.30 -0.60
C LEU A 112 -8.66 13.86 0.67
N ASP A 113 -8.40 15.18 0.72
CA ASP A 113 -7.74 15.85 1.85
C ASP A 113 -8.74 16.29 2.92
N PHE A 114 -9.50 15.33 3.44
CA PHE A 114 -10.42 15.50 4.57
C PHE A 114 -10.40 14.23 5.40
N SER A 115 -11.00 14.26 6.58
CA SER A 115 -11.19 13.06 7.42
C SER A 115 -12.65 12.84 7.72
N ILE A 116 -13.05 11.58 7.83
CA ILE A 116 -14.39 11.15 8.22
C ILE A 116 -14.28 10.62 9.64
N SER A 117 -15.01 11.23 10.57
CA SER A 117 -15.06 10.77 11.96
C SER A 117 -16.48 10.39 12.33
N GLY A 118 -16.63 9.24 12.98
CA GLY A 118 -17.89 8.73 13.55
C GLY A 118 -17.71 8.35 15.02
N ASP A 119 -18.81 8.07 15.71
CA ASP A 119 -18.78 7.52 17.06
C ASP A 119 -18.56 5.99 16.93
N PRO A 120 -17.41 5.43 17.37
CA PRO A 120 -17.08 4.01 17.16
C PRO A 120 -18.07 3.05 17.86
N ASP A 121 -18.83 3.54 18.83
CA ASP A 121 -19.83 2.75 19.56
C ASP A 121 -21.19 2.64 18.82
N ASP A 122 -21.33 3.26 17.65
CA ASP A 122 -22.56 3.28 16.84
C ASP A 122 -22.32 2.59 15.49
N GLU A 123 -23.31 1.84 14.99
CA GLU A 123 -23.25 1.18 13.67
C GLU A 123 -23.02 2.16 12.52
N LEU A 124 -23.53 3.40 12.64
CA LEU A 124 -23.23 4.45 11.66
C LEU A 124 -21.82 5.02 11.81
N GLY A 125 -21.28 5.02 13.03
CA GLY A 125 -19.91 5.38 13.27
C GLY A 125 -18.94 4.37 12.68
N GLN A 126 -19.21 3.07 12.80
CA GLN A 126 -18.44 2.00 12.14
C GLN A 126 -18.47 2.16 10.61
N LEU A 127 -19.64 2.50 10.03
CA LEU A 127 -19.72 2.81 8.61
C LEU A 127 -18.85 4.03 8.22
N CYS A 128 -18.78 5.05 9.08
CA CYS A 128 -17.86 6.18 8.85
C CYS A 128 -16.39 5.75 8.87
N GLU A 129 -15.99 4.81 9.76
CA GLU A 129 -14.64 4.25 9.80
C GLU A 129 -14.30 3.44 8.54
N GLU A 130 -15.24 2.60 8.06
CA GLU A 130 -15.06 1.85 6.81
C GLU A 130 -14.89 2.79 5.60
N PHE A 131 -15.67 3.89 5.56
CA PHE A 131 -15.52 4.93 4.54
C PHE A 131 -14.18 5.68 4.65
N GLU A 132 -13.70 5.94 5.87
CA GLU A 132 -12.39 6.56 6.10
C GLU A 132 -11.24 5.65 5.63
N GLU A 133 -11.32 4.36 5.94
CA GLU A 133 -10.34 3.38 5.45
C GLU A 133 -10.33 3.32 3.91
N MET A 134 -11.50 3.29 3.28
CA MET A 134 -11.62 3.32 1.82
C MET A 134 -11.03 4.61 1.24
N ARG A 135 -11.29 5.78 1.86
CA ARG A 135 -10.71 7.06 1.44
C ARG A 135 -9.19 7.05 1.52
N LEU A 136 -8.63 6.52 2.63
CA LEU A 136 -7.17 6.43 2.82
C LEU A 136 -6.54 5.53 1.75
N ARG A 137 -7.10 4.35 1.53
CA ARG A 137 -6.62 3.42 0.47
C ARG A 137 -6.69 4.07 -0.91
N LEU A 138 -7.77 4.79 -1.22
CA LEU A 138 -7.91 5.49 -2.50
C LEU A 138 -6.87 6.60 -2.64
N LYS A 139 -6.61 7.35 -1.56
CA LYS A 139 -5.56 8.38 -1.54
C LYS A 139 -4.18 7.78 -1.80
N GLU A 140 -3.82 6.70 -1.10
CA GLU A 140 -2.55 5.99 -1.30
C GLU A 140 -2.39 5.50 -2.76
N GLN A 141 -3.47 4.95 -3.35
CA GLN A 141 -3.43 4.50 -4.74
C GLN A 141 -3.23 5.66 -5.73
N ILE A 142 -3.89 6.80 -5.50
CA ILE A 142 -3.73 7.99 -6.35
C ILE A 142 -2.34 8.57 -6.20
N ASP A 143 -1.82 8.72 -4.98
CA ASP A 143 -0.49 9.25 -4.72
C ASP A 143 0.60 8.32 -5.35
N ALA A 144 0.46 7.00 -5.20
CA ALA A 144 1.34 6.04 -5.84
C ALA A 144 1.29 6.13 -7.37
N ARG A 145 0.08 6.30 -7.94
CA ARG A 145 -0.09 6.46 -9.39
C ARG A 145 0.52 7.78 -9.90
N MET A 146 0.30 8.88 -9.21
CA MET A 146 0.89 10.17 -9.57
C MET A 146 2.43 10.11 -9.52
N LYS A 147 2.98 9.46 -8.50
CA LYS A 147 4.42 9.22 -8.41
C LYS A 147 4.92 8.39 -9.60
N TYR A 148 4.23 7.30 -9.93
CA TYR A 148 4.58 6.46 -11.09
C TYR A 148 4.53 7.24 -12.42
N GLU A 149 3.50 8.08 -12.63
CA GLU A 149 3.39 8.92 -13.82
C GLU A 149 4.53 9.96 -13.88
N GLN A 150 4.87 10.56 -12.74
CA GLN A 150 6.00 11.51 -12.65
C GLN A 150 7.33 10.82 -12.94
N ASP A 151 7.59 9.67 -12.33
CA ASP A 151 8.79 8.87 -12.58
C ASP A 151 8.89 8.46 -14.07
N THR A 152 7.75 8.16 -14.73
CA THR A 152 7.71 7.83 -16.16
C THR A 152 8.06 9.03 -17.04
N VAL A 153 7.58 10.23 -16.70
CA VAL A 153 7.92 11.45 -17.45
C VAL A 153 9.41 11.78 -17.31
N GLU A 154 9.95 11.65 -16.10
CA GLU A 154 11.37 11.83 -15.85
C GLU A 154 12.22 10.78 -16.60
N LEU A 155 11.79 9.52 -16.61
CA LEU A 155 12.35 8.44 -17.41
C LEU A 155 12.51 8.84 -18.87
N ILE A 156 11.41 9.28 -19.52
CA ILE A 156 11.41 9.66 -20.94
C ILE A 156 12.33 10.85 -21.20
N SER A 157 12.34 11.82 -20.28
CA SER A 157 13.21 13.01 -20.39
C SER A 157 14.69 12.63 -20.35
N ASN A 158 15.10 11.81 -19.38
CA ASN A 158 16.48 11.37 -19.19
C ASN A 158 16.97 10.51 -20.36
N ILE A 159 16.13 9.59 -20.85
CA ILE A 159 16.42 8.78 -22.04
C ILE A 159 16.63 9.67 -23.27
N SER A 160 15.73 10.63 -23.48
CA SER A 160 15.80 11.54 -24.61
C SER A 160 17.12 12.32 -24.61
N HIS A 161 17.56 12.78 -23.44
CA HIS A 161 18.83 13.46 -23.26
C HIS A 161 20.02 12.52 -23.57
N ASP A 162 20.01 11.31 -22.99
CA ASP A 162 21.12 10.36 -23.11
C ASP A 162 21.24 9.75 -24.53
N LEU A 163 20.14 9.67 -25.27
CA LEU A 163 20.16 9.32 -26.70
C LEU A 163 20.60 10.49 -27.59
N LYS A 164 20.24 11.73 -27.26
CA LYS A 164 20.59 12.91 -28.05
C LYS A 164 22.11 13.17 -28.08
N THR A 165 22.79 12.91 -26.97
CA THR A 165 24.24 13.14 -26.85
C THR A 165 25.06 12.30 -27.84
N PRO A 166 24.97 10.95 -27.88
CA PRO A 166 25.69 10.14 -28.87
C PRO A 166 25.22 10.40 -30.30
N LEU A 167 23.93 10.69 -30.51
CA LEU A 167 23.39 11.01 -31.82
C LEU A 167 24.00 12.30 -32.39
N THR A 168 24.17 13.34 -31.55
CA THR A 168 24.81 14.58 -31.93
C THR A 168 26.29 14.36 -32.28
N ALA A 169 26.97 13.48 -31.52
CA ALA A 169 28.36 13.11 -31.84
C ALA A 169 28.45 12.37 -33.19
N ILE A 170 27.60 11.37 -33.43
CA ILE A 170 27.53 10.62 -34.70
C ILE A 170 27.32 11.60 -35.84
N LYS A 171 26.33 12.52 -35.74
CA LYS A 171 26.04 13.52 -36.73
C LYS A 171 27.26 14.40 -36.99
N GLY A 172 27.89 14.95 -35.95
CA GLY A 172 29.05 15.85 -36.09
C GLY A 172 30.27 15.17 -36.71
N TYR A 173 30.58 13.91 -36.35
CA TYR A 173 31.67 13.16 -36.98
C TYR A 173 31.35 12.77 -38.43
N THR A 174 30.09 12.49 -38.76
CA THR A 174 29.65 12.21 -40.12
C THR A 174 29.76 13.47 -40.99
N GLU A 175 29.27 14.63 -40.50
CA GLU A 175 29.43 15.95 -41.16
C GLU A 175 30.90 16.25 -41.37
N GLY A 176 31.77 16.05 -40.36
CA GLY A 176 33.20 16.27 -40.49
C GLY A 176 33.92 15.39 -41.53
N ILE A 177 33.39 14.20 -41.81
CA ILE A 177 33.88 13.35 -42.94
C ILE A 177 33.38 13.94 -44.28
N LEU A 178 32.10 14.28 -44.36
CA LEU A 178 31.46 14.77 -45.58
C LEU A 178 32.05 16.15 -46.03
N ASP A 179 32.33 17.01 -45.05
CA ASP A 179 32.88 18.36 -45.30
C ASP A 179 34.39 18.34 -45.50
N GLY A 180 35.03 17.17 -45.52
CA GLY A 180 36.48 17.04 -45.75
C GLY A 180 37.35 17.47 -44.56
N VAL A 181 36.80 17.71 -43.38
CA VAL A 181 37.56 18.01 -42.14
C VAL A 181 38.44 16.81 -41.75
N ALA A 182 37.97 15.59 -42.04
CA ALA A 182 38.75 14.36 -41.89
C ALA A 182 39.59 14.15 -43.19
N ASP A 183 40.61 14.98 -43.35
CA ASP A 183 41.45 15.11 -44.55
C ASP A 183 42.50 14.01 -44.71
N THR A 184 42.71 13.14 -43.73
CA THR A 184 43.63 12.00 -43.79
C THR A 184 42.97 10.66 -43.49
N PRO A 185 43.48 9.54 -44.02
CA PRO A 185 42.93 8.22 -43.76
C PRO A 185 42.88 7.88 -42.28
N GLU A 186 43.87 8.35 -41.48
CA GLU A 186 43.91 8.12 -40.04
C GLU A 186 42.78 8.90 -39.34
N LYS A 187 42.51 10.14 -39.71
CA LYS A 187 41.40 10.95 -39.19
C LYS A 187 40.05 10.30 -39.56
N GLN A 188 39.89 9.90 -40.84
CA GLN A 188 38.67 9.21 -41.28
C GLN A 188 38.44 7.95 -40.47
N THR A 189 39.46 7.11 -40.28
CA THR A 189 39.36 5.88 -39.47
C THR A 189 39.00 6.22 -38.04
N LYS A 190 39.58 7.25 -37.45
CA LYS A 190 39.26 7.69 -36.08
C LYS A 190 37.79 8.14 -35.98
N TYR A 191 37.31 8.92 -36.94
CA TYR A 191 35.92 9.40 -36.99
C TYR A 191 34.92 8.23 -37.13
N LEU A 192 35.18 7.30 -38.05
CA LEU A 192 34.38 6.09 -38.24
C LEU A 192 34.36 5.20 -36.98
N ARG A 193 35.50 5.03 -36.33
CA ARG A 193 35.54 4.29 -35.04
C ARG A 193 34.71 4.96 -33.96
N THR A 194 34.75 6.30 -33.90
CA THR A 194 33.96 7.07 -32.92
C THR A 194 32.49 6.94 -33.20
N ILE A 195 32.06 7.02 -34.48
CA ILE A 195 30.67 6.78 -34.89
C ILE A 195 30.22 5.39 -34.49
N TYR A 196 31.02 4.36 -34.79
CA TYR A 196 30.73 2.98 -34.46
C TYR A 196 30.57 2.78 -32.94
N THR A 197 31.51 3.29 -32.16
CA THR A 197 31.43 3.21 -30.69
C THR A 197 30.18 3.89 -30.14
N LYS A 198 29.82 5.08 -30.69
CA LYS A 198 28.60 5.79 -30.25
C LYS A 198 27.32 5.08 -30.64
N ALA A 199 27.30 4.38 -31.78
CA ALA A 199 26.19 3.52 -32.18
C ALA A 199 26.04 2.31 -31.22
N LEU A 200 27.15 1.67 -30.84
CA LEU A 200 27.13 0.60 -29.84
C LEU A 200 26.63 1.10 -28.48
N ASP A 201 27.12 2.28 -28.02
CA ASP A 201 26.64 2.89 -26.77
C ASP A 201 25.10 3.06 -26.80
N MET A 202 24.54 3.50 -27.93
CA MET A 202 23.09 3.66 -28.11
C MET A 202 22.36 2.31 -28.09
N THR A 203 22.91 1.28 -28.72
CA THR A 203 22.31 -0.07 -28.71
C THR A 203 22.17 -0.58 -27.27
N VAL A 204 23.22 -0.46 -26.47
CA VAL A 204 23.20 -0.86 -25.05
C VAL A 204 22.11 -0.11 -24.27
N LEU A 205 22.01 1.23 -24.49
CA LEU A 205 20.96 2.03 -23.84
C LEU A 205 19.54 1.57 -24.21
N VAL A 206 19.30 1.29 -25.48
CA VAL A 206 17.98 0.84 -25.96
C VAL A 206 17.65 -0.56 -25.39
N ASP A 207 18.64 -1.45 -25.34
CA ASP A 207 18.46 -2.81 -24.80
C ASP A 207 18.19 -2.78 -23.27
N GLU A 208 18.92 -1.90 -22.52
CA GLU A 208 18.66 -1.70 -21.09
C GLU A 208 17.27 -1.13 -20.84
N LEU A 209 16.83 -0.16 -21.65
CA LEU A 209 15.50 0.43 -21.56
C LEU A 209 14.40 -0.59 -21.88
N GLY A 210 14.57 -1.35 -22.98
CA GLY A 210 13.61 -2.37 -23.38
C GLY A 210 13.46 -3.46 -22.32
N PHE A 211 14.57 -3.84 -21.72
CA PHE A 211 14.57 -4.80 -20.62
C PHE A 211 13.93 -4.23 -19.36
N TYR A 212 14.29 -2.99 -18.99
CA TYR A 212 13.70 -2.32 -17.84
C TYR A 212 12.17 -2.22 -17.96
N SER A 213 11.67 -1.80 -19.12
CA SER A 213 10.23 -1.72 -19.38
C SER A 213 9.50 -3.06 -19.21
N LYS A 214 10.15 -4.16 -19.60
CA LYS A 214 9.59 -5.52 -19.44
C LYS A 214 9.56 -5.95 -17.96
N ILE A 215 10.63 -5.68 -17.21
CA ILE A 215 10.70 -6.01 -15.77
C ILE A 215 9.69 -5.20 -14.97
N ASP A 216 9.61 -3.88 -15.20
CA ASP A 216 8.73 -2.98 -14.48
C ASP A 216 7.24 -3.36 -14.67
N SER A 217 6.92 -3.89 -15.84
CA SER A 217 5.58 -4.41 -16.16
C SER A 217 5.32 -5.83 -15.65
N ASN A 218 6.24 -6.45 -14.89
CA ASN A 218 6.19 -7.86 -14.46
C ASN A 218 5.93 -8.85 -15.62
N ILE A 219 6.37 -8.51 -16.85
CA ILE A 219 6.14 -9.30 -18.06
C ILE A 219 7.30 -10.27 -18.33
N VAL A 220 8.44 -10.11 -17.64
CA VAL A 220 9.58 -11.02 -17.82
C VAL A 220 9.24 -12.35 -17.16
N PRO A 221 9.07 -13.42 -17.94
CA PRO A 221 8.93 -14.75 -17.36
C PRO A 221 10.31 -15.18 -16.83
N TYR A 222 10.50 -15.14 -15.52
CA TYR A 222 11.71 -15.69 -14.91
C TYR A 222 11.71 -17.21 -15.04
N ASN A 223 12.84 -17.75 -15.48
CA ASN A 223 13.09 -19.20 -15.50
C ASN A 223 13.83 -19.62 -14.24
N PHE A 224 13.11 -19.76 -13.13
CA PHE A 224 13.72 -20.17 -11.86
C PHE A 224 14.13 -21.64 -11.89
N GLU A 225 15.42 -21.90 -11.73
CA GLU A 225 16.01 -23.24 -11.67
C GLU A 225 16.85 -23.43 -10.38
N ARG A 226 17.18 -24.70 -10.09
CA ARG A 226 18.13 -25.01 -9.01
C ARG A 226 19.54 -24.72 -9.51
N LEU A 227 20.19 -23.72 -8.94
CA LEU A 227 21.49 -23.23 -9.35
C LEU A 227 22.53 -23.52 -8.27
N ASN A 228 23.58 -24.30 -8.58
CA ASN A 228 24.70 -24.50 -7.67
C ASN A 228 25.54 -23.22 -7.55
N VAL A 229 25.65 -22.69 -6.32
CA VAL A 229 26.27 -21.38 -6.06
C VAL A 229 27.75 -21.36 -6.47
N ASN A 230 28.51 -22.38 -6.08
CA ASN A 230 29.95 -22.41 -6.35
C ASN A 230 30.26 -22.55 -7.84
N ALA A 231 29.57 -23.45 -8.52
CA ALA A 231 29.73 -23.65 -9.95
C ALA A 231 29.37 -22.36 -10.73
N TYR A 232 28.26 -21.74 -10.37
CA TYR A 232 27.77 -20.55 -11.03
C TYR A 232 28.72 -19.34 -10.91
N PHE A 233 29.20 -19.03 -9.68
CA PHE A 233 30.07 -17.87 -9.50
C PHE A 233 31.49 -18.12 -10.04
N ARG A 234 31.97 -19.37 -10.05
CA ARG A 234 33.26 -19.71 -10.75
C ARG A 234 33.10 -19.43 -12.25
N ASP A 235 32.03 -19.88 -12.87
CA ASP A 235 31.72 -19.64 -14.28
C ASP A 235 31.61 -18.14 -14.62
N CYS A 236 30.96 -17.36 -13.74
CA CYS A 236 30.92 -15.91 -13.90
C CYS A 236 32.31 -15.26 -13.84
N VAL A 237 33.17 -15.72 -12.95
CA VAL A 237 34.53 -15.18 -12.80
C VAL A 237 35.39 -15.58 -14.00
N ASP A 238 35.30 -16.81 -14.46
CA ASP A 238 36.06 -17.30 -15.63
C ASP A 238 35.71 -16.50 -16.89
N ASP A 239 34.40 -16.23 -17.12
CA ASP A 239 33.94 -15.44 -18.25
C ASP A 239 34.41 -13.97 -18.21
N LEU A 240 34.44 -13.35 -17.03
CA LEU A 240 34.72 -11.92 -16.86
C LEU A 240 36.23 -11.66 -16.66
N SER A 241 37.01 -12.65 -16.24
CA SER A 241 38.44 -12.48 -15.84
C SER A 241 39.30 -11.95 -16.97
N LEU A 242 39.12 -12.45 -18.20
CA LEU A 242 39.92 -12.06 -19.37
C LEU A 242 39.74 -10.57 -19.71
N ASP A 243 38.49 -10.10 -19.73
CA ASP A 243 38.15 -8.69 -20.02
C ASP A 243 38.67 -7.74 -18.94
N MET A 244 38.66 -8.17 -17.69
CA MET A 244 39.16 -7.39 -16.56
C MET A 244 40.70 -7.36 -16.52
N GLU A 245 41.36 -8.46 -16.80
CA GLU A 245 42.81 -8.57 -16.85
C GLU A 245 43.44 -7.64 -17.90
N VAL A 246 42.83 -7.55 -19.10
CA VAL A 246 43.21 -6.57 -20.14
C VAL A 246 43.15 -5.12 -19.63
N LYS A 247 42.30 -4.82 -18.66
CA LYS A 247 42.16 -3.52 -18.04
C LYS A 247 43.00 -3.35 -16.76
N GLY A 248 43.83 -4.34 -16.41
CA GLY A 248 44.67 -4.32 -15.20
C GLY A 248 43.88 -4.58 -13.90
N ILE A 249 42.72 -5.20 -13.98
CA ILE A 249 41.85 -5.48 -12.82
C ILE A 249 41.90 -7.00 -12.56
N THR A 250 42.21 -7.39 -11.33
CA THR A 250 42.16 -8.78 -10.89
C THR A 250 40.75 -9.13 -10.37
N LEU A 251 40.15 -10.15 -10.95
CA LEU A 251 38.86 -10.70 -10.48
C LEU A 251 39.09 -12.01 -9.75
N GLN A 252 38.51 -12.20 -8.57
CA GLN A 252 38.62 -13.46 -7.81
C GLN A 252 37.28 -13.83 -7.15
N TYR A 253 37.07 -15.14 -6.98
CA TYR A 253 35.97 -15.72 -6.26
C TYR A 253 36.41 -16.40 -4.98
N ILE A 254 35.74 -16.11 -3.87
CA ILE A 254 36.00 -16.72 -2.54
C ILE A 254 34.69 -17.34 -2.07
N SER A 255 34.63 -18.66 -2.02
CA SER A 255 33.48 -19.38 -1.50
C SER A 255 33.49 -19.47 0.02
N GLY A 256 32.40 -19.07 0.66
CA GLY A 256 32.09 -19.29 2.06
C GLY A 256 30.90 -20.23 2.27
N VAL A 257 30.48 -20.96 1.20
CA VAL A 257 29.37 -21.91 1.25
C VAL A 257 29.87 -23.32 0.89
N THR A 258 29.09 -24.36 1.24
CA THR A 258 29.43 -25.74 0.88
C THR A 258 29.26 -25.99 -0.61
N GLU A 259 29.95 -27.03 -1.15
CA GLU A 259 29.89 -27.34 -2.59
C GLU A 259 28.46 -27.70 -3.07
N ASP A 260 27.60 -28.22 -2.18
CA ASP A 260 26.22 -28.59 -2.52
C ASP A 260 25.20 -27.44 -2.36
N THR A 261 25.66 -26.28 -1.88
CA THR A 261 24.77 -25.14 -1.68
C THR A 261 24.15 -24.69 -3.01
N ALA A 262 22.83 -24.66 -3.06
CA ALA A 262 22.07 -24.23 -4.23
C ALA A 262 21.06 -23.15 -3.88
N VAL A 263 20.76 -22.30 -4.85
CA VAL A 263 19.72 -21.27 -4.78
C VAL A 263 18.65 -21.51 -5.85
N ARG A 264 17.46 -20.95 -5.64
CA ARG A 264 16.44 -20.91 -6.67
C ARG A 264 16.53 -19.55 -7.38
N ALA A 265 17.11 -19.57 -8.59
CA ALA A 265 17.36 -18.34 -9.33
C ALA A 265 17.24 -18.56 -10.85
N ASP A 266 17.00 -17.46 -11.57
CA ASP A 266 17.17 -17.40 -13.01
C ASP A 266 18.64 -17.06 -13.31
N SER A 267 19.36 -18.00 -13.94
CA SER A 267 20.80 -17.93 -14.20
C SER A 267 21.17 -16.73 -15.07
N GLU A 268 20.37 -16.40 -16.11
CA GLU A 268 20.64 -15.28 -17.00
C GLU A 268 20.43 -13.93 -16.29
N GLN A 269 19.36 -13.81 -15.50
CA GLN A 269 19.06 -12.57 -14.80
C GLN A 269 20.05 -12.34 -13.64
N LEU A 270 20.43 -13.38 -12.93
CA LEU A 270 21.45 -13.26 -11.88
C LEU A 270 22.83 -12.89 -12.48
N ARG A 271 23.18 -13.42 -13.67
CA ARG A 271 24.37 -13.01 -14.43
C ARG A 271 24.33 -11.52 -14.78
N ARG A 272 23.16 -11.01 -15.12
CA ARG A 272 22.97 -9.59 -15.39
C ARG A 272 23.21 -8.72 -14.15
N VAL A 273 22.80 -9.18 -12.96
CA VAL A 273 23.13 -8.51 -11.68
C VAL A 273 24.65 -8.44 -11.49
N VAL A 274 25.35 -9.56 -11.64
CA VAL A 274 26.80 -9.62 -11.50
C VAL A 274 27.48 -8.68 -12.50
N ASN A 275 27.05 -8.72 -13.77
CA ASN A 275 27.61 -7.87 -14.84
C ASN A 275 27.40 -6.38 -14.58
N ASN A 276 26.22 -5.99 -14.08
CA ASN A 276 25.92 -4.59 -13.76
C ASN A 276 26.80 -4.06 -12.62
N ILE A 277 27.02 -4.86 -11.59
CA ILE A 277 27.88 -4.47 -10.45
C ILE A 277 29.34 -4.47 -10.87
N THR A 278 29.84 -5.53 -11.49
CA THR A 278 31.25 -5.63 -11.91
C THR A 278 31.58 -4.65 -13.03
N GLY A 279 30.64 -4.37 -13.94
CA GLY A 279 30.77 -3.34 -14.96
C GLY A 279 30.93 -1.94 -14.35
N ASN A 280 30.21 -1.64 -13.27
CA ASN A 280 30.41 -0.41 -12.50
C ASN A 280 31.76 -0.39 -11.81
N ALA A 281 32.20 -1.47 -11.20
CA ALA A 281 33.54 -1.56 -10.60
C ALA A 281 34.62 -1.23 -11.61
N VAL A 282 34.59 -1.82 -12.81
CA VAL A 282 35.54 -1.55 -13.91
C VAL A 282 35.47 -0.06 -14.36
N LYS A 283 34.30 0.46 -14.51
CA LYS A 283 34.06 1.83 -14.98
C LYS A 283 34.59 2.90 -14.03
N TYR A 284 34.42 2.66 -12.73
CA TYR A 284 34.83 3.59 -11.68
C TYR A 284 36.18 3.26 -11.06
N MET A 285 36.92 2.26 -11.59
CA MET A 285 38.30 2.03 -11.24
C MET A 285 39.14 3.23 -11.67
N ASP A 286 39.73 3.92 -10.72
CA ASP A 286 40.56 5.12 -10.90
C ASP A 286 42.07 4.84 -10.77
N LYS A 287 42.41 3.61 -10.42
CA LYS A 287 43.79 3.13 -10.19
C LYS A 287 44.28 2.32 -11.40
N PRO A 288 45.57 2.37 -11.72
CA PRO A 288 46.16 1.59 -12.82
C PRO A 288 46.11 0.07 -12.58
N SER A 289 45.95 -0.34 -11.34
CA SER A 289 45.72 -1.74 -10.93
C SER A 289 44.64 -1.75 -9.84
N GLY A 290 43.63 -2.59 -10.04
CA GLY A 290 42.54 -2.75 -9.09
C GLY A 290 42.16 -4.21 -8.90
N SER A 291 41.29 -4.46 -7.93
CA SER A 291 40.71 -5.79 -7.72
C SER A 291 39.23 -5.74 -7.51
N VAL A 292 38.57 -6.78 -7.98
CA VAL A 292 37.17 -7.08 -7.68
C VAL A 292 37.11 -8.46 -7.06
N THR A 293 36.48 -8.59 -5.91
CA THR A 293 36.33 -9.85 -5.19
C THR A 293 34.88 -10.18 -5.00
N ILE A 294 34.48 -11.36 -5.47
CA ILE A 294 33.15 -11.92 -5.22
C ILE A 294 33.28 -12.90 -4.07
N ARG A 295 32.49 -12.67 -2.98
CA ARG A 295 32.44 -13.60 -1.82
C ARG A 295 31.01 -14.10 -1.68
N THR A 296 30.88 -15.38 -1.34
CA THR A 296 29.60 -15.97 -0.98
C THR A 296 29.64 -16.49 0.45
N ALA A 297 28.53 -16.30 1.19
CA ALA A 297 28.36 -16.83 2.54
C ALA A 297 26.93 -17.27 2.76
N LEU A 298 26.72 -18.22 3.66
CA LEU A 298 25.38 -18.59 4.10
C LEU A 298 24.99 -17.68 5.27
N GLN A 299 23.82 -17.05 5.19
CA GLN A 299 23.27 -16.24 6.24
C GLN A 299 21.80 -16.63 6.41
N ASP A 300 21.49 -17.31 7.51
CA ASP A 300 20.19 -17.92 7.74
C ASP A 300 19.77 -18.82 6.53
N ASP A 301 18.59 -18.62 5.96
CA ASP A 301 18.11 -19.35 4.78
C ASP A 301 18.42 -18.62 3.45
N MET A 302 19.41 -17.71 3.45
CA MET A 302 19.80 -16.93 2.29
C MET A 302 21.28 -17.15 1.97
N VAL A 303 21.61 -17.18 0.69
CA VAL A 303 22.99 -17.01 0.23
C VAL A 303 23.24 -15.52 0.08
N ARG A 304 24.19 -15.02 0.86
CA ARG A 304 24.71 -13.66 0.76
C ARG A 304 25.87 -13.64 -0.23
N VAL A 305 25.85 -12.68 -1.14
CA VAL A 305 26.90 -12.44 -2.12
C VAL A 305 27.42 -11.02 -1.97
N ASP A 306 28.72 -10.90 -1.68
CA ASP A 306 29.42 -9.62 -1.59
C ASP A 306 30.31 -9.45 -2.82
N ILE A 307 30.16 -8.35 -3.54
CA ILE A 307 31.01 -7.94 -4.66
C ILE A 307 31.74 -6.66 -4.22
N GLU A 308 33.00 -6.80 -3.90
CA GLU A 308 33.85 -5.72 -3.40
C GLU A 308 34.86 -5.26 -4.48
N ASP A 309 34.91 -3.95 -4.71
CA ASP A 309 35.86 -3.30 -5.60
C ASP A 309 36.85 -2.37 -4.83
N THR A 310 38.00 -2.08 -5.43
CA THR A 310 38.98 -1.13 -4.91
C THR A 310 38.99 0.20 -5.69
N GLY A 311 37.84 0.59 -6.27
CA GLY A 311 37.69 1.78 -7.08
C GLY A 311 37.58 3.08 -6.29
N ALA A 312 37.03 4.11 -6.93
CA ALA A 312 36.91 5.46 -6.38
C ALA A 312 36.04 5.57 -5.15
N GLY A 313 35.13 4.60 -4.93
CA GLY A 313 34.12 4.64 -3.89
C GLY A 313 32.97 5.61 -4.22
N ILE A 314 31.97 5.63 -3.36
CA ILE A 314 30.72 6.37 -3.50
C ILE A 314 30.57 7.29 -2.28
N ALA A 315 30.12 8.53 -2.50
CA ALA A 315 29.88 9.47 -1.41
C ALA A 315 28.68 9.02 -0.55
N PRO A 316 28.67 9.28 0.76
CA PRO A 316 27.58 8.85 1.65
C PRO A 316 26.21 9.39 1.23
N GLU A 317 26.16 10.60 0.70
CA GLU A 317 24.96 11.26 0.19
C GLU A 317 24.37 10.56 -1.05
N ASP A 318 25.21 9.89 -1.84
CA ASP A 318 24.77 9.17 -3.04
C ASP A 318 24.31 7.74 -2.73
N LEU A 319 24.78 7.12 -1.63
CA LEU A 319 24.52 5.70 -1.33
C LEU A 319 23.05 5.34 -1.22
N GLU A 320 22.21 6.25 -0.72
CA GLU A 320 20.77 6.04 -0.61
C GLU A 320 20.06 6.05 -1.97
N HIS A 321 20.67 6.69 -2.98
CA HIS A 321 20.07 6.94 -4.28
C HIS A 321 20.61 6.07 -5.42
N ILE A 322 21.74 5.37 -5.24
CA ILE A 322 22.41 4.63 -6.34
C ILE A 322 21.54 3.53 -6.97
N PHE A 323 20.50 3.05 -6.29
CA PHE A 323 19.55 2.07 -6.79
C PHE A 323 18.32 2.73 -7.44
N GLU A 324 18.20 4.06 -7.35
CA GLU A 324 17.16 4.79 -8.05
C GLU A 324 17.42 4.82 -9.56
N ARG A 325 16.35 4.91 -10.32
CA ARG A 325 16.39 4.93 -11.78
C ARG A 325 17.11 6.19 -12.27
N PHE A 326 18.05 6.04 -13.21
CA PHE A 326 18.81 7.15 -13.82
C PHE A 326 19.65 7.98 -12.84
N TYR A 327 19.72 7.57 -11.60
CA TYR A 327 20.55 8.26 -10.64
C TYR A 327 22.03 8.13 -11.02
N ARG A 328 22.75 9.23 -10.94
CA ARG A 328 24.17 9.32 -11.24
C ARG A 328 24.80 10.29 -10.26
N ALA A 329 25.70 9.80 -9.43
CA ALA A 329 26.52 10.64 -8.57
C ALA A 329 27.37 11.57 -9.46
N ASP A 330 27.20 12.88 -9.31
CA ASP A 330 27.95 13.92 -10.06
C ASP A 330 27.68 14.01 -11.58
N SER A 331 26.67 14.81 -11.97
CA SER A 331 26.35 15.08 -13.37
C SER A 331 27.46 15.80 -14.14
N SER A 332 28.40 16.50 -13.46
CA SER A 332 29.45 17.31 -14.09
C SER A 332 30.72 16.54 -14.45
N ARG A 333 31.07 15.47 -13.70
CA ARG A 333 32.27 14.65 -13.94
C ARG A 333 32.04 13.43 -14.82
N SER A 334 30.81 12.97 -14.96
CA SER A 334 30.46 11.66 -15.52
C SER A 334 30.21 11.64 -17.02
N THR A 335 30.16 12.79 -17.70
CA THR A 335 30.00 12.83 -19.18
C THR A 335 31.09 12.11 -19.95
N LYS A 336 32.29 11.94 -19.35
CA LYS A 336 33.37 11.16 -19.95
C LYS A 336 33.29 9.64 -19.73
N LYS A 337 32.60 9.17 -18.66
CA LYS A 337 32.58 7.75 -18.30
C LYS A 337 31.29 7.02 -18.72
N GLY A 338 30.31 7.68 -19.35
CA GLY A 338 29.09 7.05 -19.91
C GLY A 338 28.26 6.22 -18.90
N GLY A 339 27.07 5.81 -19.27
CA GLY A 339 26.21 4.88 -18.52
C GLY A 339 24.82 5.44 -18.28
N SER A 340 23.81 4.59 -18.40
CA SER A 340 22.39 4.91 -18.35
C SER A 340 21.84 5.28 -16.98
N GLY A 341 22.54 4.88 -15.90
CA GLY A 341 21.95 4.91 -14.54
C GLY A 341 20.87 3.87 -14.30
N LEU A 342 20.69 2.93 -15.24
CA LEU A 342 19.68 1.85 -15.13
C LEU A 342 20.27 0.56 -14.53
N GLY A 343 21.58 0.31 -14.65
CA GLY A 343 22.18 -0.98 -14.33
C GLY A 343 21.94 -1.40 -12.87
N LEU A 344 22.14 -0.51 -11.90
CA LEU A 344 21.91 -0.84 -10.47
C LEU A 344 20.42 -0.92 -10.14
N ALA A 345 19.56 -0.11 -10.76
CA ALA A 345 18.11 -0.21 -10.61
C ALA A 345 17.58 -1.56 -11.15
N ILE A 346 18.12 -2.02 -12.30
CA ILE A 346 17.83 -3.35 -12.85
C ILE A 346 18.30 -4.45 -11.88
N ALA A 347 19.52 -4.34 -11.34
CA ALA A 347 20.04 -5.31 -10.38
C ALA A 347 19.15 -5.37 -9.12
N HIS A 348 18.73 -4.22 -8.59
CA HIS A 348 17.83 -4.14 -7.44
C HIS A 348 16.50 -4.84 -7.71
N LYS A 349 15.88 -4.55 -8.86
CA LYS A 349 14.60 -5.17 -9.23
C LYS A 349 14.72 -6.69 -9.44
N ILE A 350 15.76 -7.16 -10.13
CA ILE A 350 16.00 -8.60 -10.31
C ILE A 350 16.14 -9.29 -8.96
N ILE A 351 16.94 -8.76 -8.04
CA ILE A 351 17.15 -9.38 -6.73
C ILE A 351 15.86 -9.35 -5.90
N ALA A 352 15.09 -8.27 -5.94
CA ALA A 352 13.78 -8.20 -5.28
C ALA A 352 12.81 -9.26 -5.83
N ASP A 353 12.76 -9.45 -7.15
CA ASP A 353 11.91 -10.46 -7.80
C ASP A 353 12.39 -11.91 -7.50
N HIS A 354 13.66 -12.09 -7.13
CA HIS A 354 14.21 -13.34 -6.62
C HIS A 354 13.96 -13.57 -5.12
N GLY A 355 13.25 -12.63 -4.44
CA GLY A 355 12.95 -12.70 -3.00
C GLY A 355 14.14 -12.33 -2.11
N GLY A 356 15.15 -11.66 -2.66
CA GLY A 356 16.32 -11.17 -1.97
C GLY A 356 16.31 -9.66 -1.71
N THR A 357 17.44 -9.18 -1.18
CA THR A 357 17.72 -7.75 -0.96
C THR A 357 19.09 -7.39 -1.52
N ILE A 358 19.28 -6.14 -1.94
CA ILE A 358 20.58 -5.60 -2.35
C ILE A 358 20.87 -4.31 -1.60
N THR A 359 22.11 -4.16 -1.14
CA THR A 359 22.61 -2.98 -0.42
C THR A 359 24.03 -2.65 -0.88
N ALA A 360 24.50 -1.46 -0.56
CA ALA A 360 25.87 -1.05 -0.84
C ALA A 360 26.50 -0.37 0.38
N ALA A 361 27.77 -0.61 0.58
CA ALA A 361 28.63 0.08 1.53
C ALA A 361 29.86 0.59 0.79
N SER A 362 30.27 1.83 1.03
CA SER A 362 31.40 2.41 0.30
C SER A 362 32.13 3.44 1.12
N VAL A 363 33.43 3.59 0.82
CA VAL A 363 34.27 4.65 1.36
C VAL A 363 34.99 5.31 0.19
N VAL A 364 34.86 6.62 0.06
CA VAL A 364 35.48 7.41 -1.00
C VAL A 364 36.99 7.19 -1.00
N GLY A 365 37.55 6.80 -2.15
CA GLY A 365 39.00 6.50 -2.33
C GLY A 365 39.42 5.10 -1.89
N ALA A 366 38.59 4.33 -1.20
CA ALA A 366 38.85 2.97 -0.79
C ALA A 366 38.21 1.90 -1.67
N GLY A 367 36.98 2.16 -2.14
CA GLY A 367 36.19 1.26 -2.99
C GLY A 367 34.77 1.09 -2.49
N SER A 368 34.02 0.15 -3.10
CA SER A 368 32.65 -0.16 -2.74
C SER A 368 32.44 -1.66 -2.56
N CYS A 369 31.49 -2.01 -1.72
CA CYS A 369 31.00 -3.37 -1.53
C CYS A 369 29.51 -3.41 -1.76
N PHE A 370 29.08 -4.12 -2.79
CA PHE A 370 27.68 -4.40 -3.07
C PHE A 370 27.34 -5.77 -2.51
N THR A 371 26.34 -5.82 -1.64
CA THR A 371 25.88 -7.05 -0.98
C THR A 371 24.48 -7.36 -1.47
N PHE A 372 24.24 -8.56 -1.96
CA PHE A 372 22.88 -9.03 -2.25
C PHE A 372 22.64 -10.43 -1.68
N THR A 373 21.35 -10.77 -1.51
CA THR A 373 20.93 -12.06 -0.98
C THR A 373 20.02 -12.78 -1.97
N VAL A 374 20.08 -14.11 -1.97
CA VAL A 374 19.19 -14.98 -2.76
C VAL A 374 18.75 -16.15 -1.87
N PRO A 375 17.46 -16.54 -1.86
CA PRO A 375 16.98 -17.65 -1.06
C PRO A 375 17.67 -18.98 -1.40
N VAL A 376 18.06 -19.72 -0.38
CA VAL A 376 18.56 -21.09 -0.53
C VAL A 376 17.46 -21.95 -1.16
N TYR A 377 17.84 -22.82 -2.09
CA TYR A 377 16.92 -23.79 -2.65
C TYR A 377 16.52 -24.79 -1.56
N SER A 378 15.25 -24.74 -1.17
CA SER A 378 14.63 -25.78 -0.36
C SER A 378 13.77 -26.63 -1.29
N GLU A 379 13.95 -27.95 -1.23
CA GLU A 379 13.02 -28.84 -1.92
C GLU A 379 11.61 -28.58 -1.37
N PRO A 380 10.59 -28.44 -2.23
CA PRO A 380 9.23 -28.31 -1.74
C PRO A 380 8.93 -29.53 -0.89
N THR A 381 8.70 -29.33 0.39
CA THR A 381 8.22 -30.38 1.29
C THR A 381 6.86 -30.80 0.76
N VAL A 382 6.82 -31.86 -0.02
CA VAL A 382 5.57 -32.51 -0.39
C VAL A 382 5.03 -33.11 0.90
N SER A 383 4.18 -32.36 1.57
CA SER A 383 3.35 -32.88 2.64
C SER A 383 2.43 -33.91 1.99
N TYR A 384 2.83 -35.17 2.03
CA TYR A 384 1.90 -36.26 1.80
C TYR A 384 0.89 -36.16 2.95
N CYS A 385 -0.30 -35.62 2.67
CA CYS A 385 -1.46 -35.99 3.45
C CYS A 385 -1.61 -37.51 3.28
N GLU A 386 -1.27 -38.26 4.31
CA GLU A 386 -1.70 -39.65 4.44
C GLU A 386 -3.23 -39.62 4.30
N ILE A 387 -3.69 -40.00 3.12
CA ILE A 387 -5.08 -40.41 2.94
C ILE A 387 -5.15 -41.77 3.64
N GLU A 388 -5.57 -41.76 4.93
CA GLU A 388 -6.02 -42.95 5.59
C GLU A 388 -7.03 -43.67 4.67
N ASP A 389 -6.76 -44.93 4.38
CA ASP A 389 -7.57 -45.83 3.58
C ASP A 389 -9.03 -45.79 4.05
N ALA A 390 -9.85 -44.97 3.43
CA ALA A 390 -11.29 -45.13 3.50
C ALA A 390 -11.65 -46.35 2.63
N GLU A 391 -12.02 -47.46 3.29
CA GLU A 391 -12.52 -48.72 2.73
C GLU A 391 -13.45 -48.41 1.54
N TYR A 392 -12.98 -48.75 0.34
CA TYR A 392 -13.80 -48.76 -0.86
C TYR A 392 -14.66 -50.03 -0.85
N SER A 393 -15.80 -50.01 -0.15
CA SER A 393 -16.84 -51.03 -0.23
C SER A 393 -17.48 -50.94 -1.62
N ALA A 394 -17.05 -51.82 -2.48
CA ALA A 394 -17.62 -51.95 -3.83
C ALA A 394 -19.08 -52.47 -3.73
N VAL A 395 -20.03 -51.61 -4.02
CA VAL A 395 -21.42 -51.99 -4.32
C VAL A 395 -21.49 -52.42 -5.77
N VAL A 396 -21.56 -53.72 -6.02
CA VAL A 396 -21.87 -54.31 -7.31
C VAL A 396 -23.38 -54.16 -7.59
N PRO A 397 -23.82 -53.53 -8.70
CA PRO A 397 -25.22 -53.54 -9.06
C PRO A 397 -25.55 -54.91 -9.69
N LYS A 398 -26.52 -55.63 -9.13
CA LYS A 398 -27.15 -56.81 -9.78
C LYS A 398 -28.00 -56.33 -10.96
N GLN A 399 -27.72 -56.90 -12.13
CA GLN A 399 -28.63 -56.90 -13.28
C GLN A 399 -29.85 -57.78 -12.97
N GLU A 400 -31.02 -57.24 -13.20
CA GLU A 400 -32.21 -57.86 -13.75
C GLU A 400 -32.82 -56.93 -14.79
#